data_eca95acfdaacc1129bc653f2181e20ee
#
_entry.id   eca95acfdaacc1129bc653f2181e20ee
#
_cell.length_a   1.000
_cell.length_b   1.000
_cell.length_c   1.000
_cell.angle_alpha   90.00
_cell.angle_beta   90.00
_cell.angle_gamma   90.00
#
_symmetry.space_group_name_H-M   'P 1'
#
loop_
_entity.id
_entity.type
_entity.pdbx_description
1 polymer ?
#
loop_
_entity_poly.entity_id
_entity_poly.type
_entity_poly.pdbx_seq_one_letter_code
_entity_poly.pdbx_strand_id
1 'polypeptide(L)'
;MANKKEEVKIKPFWYSDIWLFPKMITIVTSMDEQGRINAAPYSHIMQYDVMQKNPRMIIGFRQESHSFENIVATGEFVVNCPSADYLDDMMDTARFWPEGVNELEHTRFTMIPSLKVKPPSIAECPQIAECTVDQIIRLDKSSGIVIANIEAIVMDEGLKDMDRAERIPAMNLPIGLGDQNRRYYYHAKLHDENIVMHELAEPPGGQKGGKIKMTMPWTDEATGGLMDIPVALRKMVAGQLEEHAVKKGADTVTAQHMVEMAEEYGIDAELMARFKT
;
A
#
# COMPACT_ATOMS: atom_id res chain seq x y z
N MET A 1 11.65 -35.06 -9.38
CA MET A 1 10.30 -35.66 -9.24
C MET A 1 9.35 -34.56 -8.75
N ALA A 2 8.16 -34.45 -9.37
CA ALA A 2 7.16 -33.51 -8.87
C ALA A 2 6.58 -34.00 -7.54
N ASN A 3 6.41 -33.09 -6.58
CA ASN A 3 5.77 -33.43 -5.30
C ASN A 3 4.30 -33.83 -5.53
N LYS A 4 3.89 -34.95 -4.92
CA LYS A 4 2.49 -35.37 -4.93
C LYS A 4 1.64 -34.30 -4.24
N LYS A 5 0.50 -33.94 -4.82
CA LYS A 5 -0.47 -33.01 -4.26
C LYS A 5 -1.68 -33.77 -3.72
N GLU A 6 -2.26 -33.23 -2.66
CA GLU A 6 -3.51 -33.74 -2.10
C GLU A 6 -4.48 -32.59 -1.85
N GLU A 7 -5.77 -32.87 -1.92
CA GLU A 7 -6.82 -31.91 -1.59
C GLU A 7 -6.98 -31.80 -0.08
N VAL A 8 -7.04 -30.60 0.44
CA VAL A 8 -7.29 -30.31 1.85
C VAL A 8 -8.66 -29.66 2.00
N LYS A 9 -9.49 -30.21 2.90
CA LYS A 9 -10.83 -29.68 3.15
C LYS A 9 -10.75 -28.29 3.77
N ILE A 10 -11.42 -27.31 3.15
CA ILE A 10 -11.53 -25.95 3.67
C ILE A 10 -12.39 -25.94 4.93
N LYS A 11 -11.88 -25.35 6.00
CA LYS A 11 -12.56 -25.17 7.29
C LYS A 11 -12.64 -23.69 7.64
N PRO A 12 -13.49 -23.27 8.58
CA PRO A 12 -13.40 -21.92 9.17
C PRO A 12 -11.98 -21.64 9.66
N PHE A 13 -11.52 -20.41 9.50
CA PHE A 13 -10.14 -19.96 9.80
C PHE A 13 -9.05 -20.63 8.95
N TRP A 14 -9.39 -21.14 7.76
CA TRP A 14 -8.47 -21.78 6.81
C TRP A 14 -7.19 -20.96 6.54
N TYR A 15 -7.28 -19.62 6.59
CA TYR A 15 -6.20 -18.66 6.32
C TYR A 15 -5.13 -18.62 7.44
N SER A 16 -5.40 -19.16 8.61
CA SER A 16 -4.43 -19.28 9.70
C SER A 16 -4.04 -20.71 10.01
N ASP A 17 -4.87 -21.68 9.62
CA ASP A 17 -4.70 -23.10 9.96
C ASP A 17 -4.14 -23.94 8.80
N ILE A 18 -4.63 -23.69 7.57
CA ILE A 18 -4.32 -24.53 6.40
C ILE A 18 -3.42 -23.82 5.41
N TRP A 19 -3.73 -22.55 5.11
CA TRP A 19 -3.08 -21.76 4.08
C TRP A 19 -2.17 -20.71 4.69
N LEU A 20 -0.86 -20.94 4.63
CA LEU A 20 0.12 -19.95 5.06
C LEU A 20 0.21 -18.83 4.00
N PHE A 21 -0.27 -17.66 4.38
CA PHE A 21 -0.21 -16.46 3.53
C PHE A 21 0.55 -15.34 4.26
N PRO A 22 1.85 -15.14 3.94
CA PRO A 22 2.64 -14.06 4.55
C PRO A 22 1.96 -12.70 4.32
N LYS A 23 1.82 -11.91 5.39
CA LYS A 23 1.12 -10.63 5.36
C LYS A 23 1.91 -9.57 6.08
N MET A 24 1.80 -8.35 5.60
CA MET A 24 2.17 -7.18 6.39
C MET A 24 1.31 -7.12 7.65
N ILE A 25 1.90 -6.69 8.74
CA ILE A 25 1.19 -6.40 9.97
C ILE A 25 1.16 -4.89 10.15
N THR A 26 -0.03 -4.33 10.31
CA THR A 26 -0.24 -2.88 10.49
C THR A 26 -1.13 -2.62 11.68
N ILE A 27 -1.08 -1.42 12.22
CA ILE A 27 -2.05 -0.91 13.20
C ILE A 27 -2.89 0.14 12.50
N VAL A 28 -4.20 -0.03 12.50
CA VAL A 28 -5.13 1.00 12.04
C VAL A 28 -5.58 1.81 13.24
N THR A 29 -5.30 3.10 13.23
CA THR A 29 -5.87 4.07 14.17
C THR A 29 -7.09 4.72 13.54
N SER A 30 -8.15 4.82 14.28
CA SER A 30 -9.41 5.44 13.91
C SER A 30 -9.96 6.26 15.07
N MET A 31 -10.96 7.09 14.81
CA MET A 31 -11.58 7.95 15.82
C MET A 31 -13.09 7.91 15.59
N ASP A 32 -13.86 7.89 16.67
CA ASP A 32 -15.30 8.05 16.58
C ASP A 32 -15.72 9.54 16.47
N GLU A 33 -17.01 9.80 16.32
CA GLU A 33 -17.55 11.16 16.25
C GLU A 33 -17.36 11.98 17.53
N GLN A 34 -17.11 11.32 18.66
CA GLN A 34 -16.81 11.96 19.95
C GLN A 34 -15.32 12.21 20.18
N GLY A 35 -14.47 11.81 19.24
CA GLY A 35 -13.01 11.96 19.31
C GLY A 35 -12.32 10.87 20.14
N ARG A 36 -12.99 9.77 20.47
CA ARG A 36 -12.38 8.62 21.14
C ARG A 36 -11.56 7.83 20.15
N ILE A 37 -10.32 7.55 20.50
CA ILE A 37 -9.35 6.85 19.65
C ILE A 37 -9.52 5.35 19.83
N ASN A 38 -9.37 4.61 18.73
CA ASN A 38 -9.28 3.16 18.69
C ASN A 38 -8.10 2.76 17.82
N ALA A 39 -7.35 1.75 18.26
CA ALA A 39 -6.21 1.19 17.55
C ALA A 39 -6.26 -0.33 17.54
N ALA A 40 -6.21 -0.94 16.37
CA ALA A 40 -6.26 -2.39 16.24
C ALA A 40 -5.37 -2.89 15.10
N PRO A 41 -4.79 -4.11 15.23
CA PRO A 41 -3.93 -4.66 14.19
C PRO A 41 -4.74 -5.23 13.03
N TYR A 42 -4.26 -4.95 11.82
CA TYR A 42 -4.84 -5.45 10.56
C TYR A 42 -3.77 -5.99 9.63
N SER A 43 -4.10 -7.11 9.00
CA SER A 43 -3.23 -7.75 7.99
C SER A 43 -3.96 -8.03 6.66
N HIS A 44 -5.25 -7.74 6.56
CA HIS A 44 -6.01 -7.83 5.32
C HIS A 44 -5.97 -6.49 4.58
N ILE A 45 -4.77 -6.09 4.19
CA ILE A 45 -4.49 -4.80 3.58
C ILE A 45 -3.59 -4.98 2.35
N MET A 46 -3.86 -4.22 1.30
CA MET A 46 -3.00 -4.17 0.12
C MET A 46 -3.15 -2.85 -0.63
N GLN A 47 -2.07 -2.44 -1.31
CA GLN A 47 -2.14 -1.38 -2.31
C GLN A 47 -3.04 -1.83 -3.45
N TYR A 48 -3.92 -0.93 -3.92
CA TYR A 48 -4.91 -1.25 -4.92
C TYR A 48 -4.68 -0.48 -6.22
N ASP A 49 -4.70 0.83 -6.17
CA ASP A 49 -4.56 1.67 -7.33
C ASP A 49 -3.25 2.47 -7.23
N VAL A 50 -2.19 1.90 -7.78
CA VAL A 50 -0.84 2.48 -7.69
C VAL A 50 -0.51 3.39 -8.88
N MET A 51 -1.40 3.45 -9.88
CA MET A 51 -1.16 4.18 -11.13
C MET A 51 -1.78 5.58 -11.14
N GLN A 52 -2.60 5.89 -10.16
CA GLN A 52 -3.26 7.19 -10.04
C GLN A 52 -2.38 8.17 -9.24
N LYS A 53 -2.58 9.46 -9.48
CA LYS A 53 -1.96 10.53 -8.69
C LYS A 53 -2.30 10.41 -7.20
N ASN A 54 -3.51 9.95 -6.90
CA ASN A 54 -3.95 9.61 -5.54
C ASN A 54 -4.06 8.08 -5.45
N PRO A 55 -3.01 7.40 -5.00
CA PRO A 55 -3.02 5.95 -4.87
C PRO A 55 -4.05 5.51 -3.84
N ARG A 56 -4.60 4.31 -4.03
CA ARG A 56 -5.61 3.74 -3.14
C ARG A 56 -5.13 2.44 -2.52
N MET A 57 -5.71 2.10 -1.38
CA MET A 57 -5.54 0.79 -0.75
C MET A 57 -6.88 0.15 -0.43
N ILE A 58 -6.87 -1.17 -0.33
CA ILE A 58 -8.01 -1.97 0.12
C ILE A 58 -7.70 -2.55 1.49
N ILE A 59 -8.67 -2.46 2.40
CA ILE A 59 -8.58 -3.05 3.72
C ILE A 59 -9.86 -3.83 4.02
N GLY A 60 -9.68 -5.07 4.49
CA GLY A 60 -10.77 -5.91 4.97
C GLY A 60 -10.96 -5.76 6.47
N PHE A 61 -12.18 -5.46 6.91
CA PHE A 61 -12.58 -5.31 8.30
C PHE A 61 -13.68 -6.29 8.68
N ARG A 62 -13.71 -6.71 9.94
CA ARG A 62 -14.95 -7.26 10.51
C ARG A 62 -15.94 -6.11 10.70
N GLN A 63 -17.18 -6.27 10.20
CA GLN A 63 -18.18 -5.21 10.24
C GLN A 63 -18.58 -4.76 11.65
N GLU A 64 -18.40 -5.63 12.64
CA GLU A 64 -18.71 -5.37 14.06
C GLU A 64 -17.49 -4.90 14.86
N SER A 65 -16.41 -4.47 14.19
CA SER A 65 -15.22 -3.95 14.88
C SER A 65 -15.34 -2.44 15.11
N HIS A 66 -14.87 -1.94 16.23
CA HIS A 66 -14.84 -0.49 16.54
C HIS A 66 -14.14 0.29 15.43
N SER A 67 -13.03 -0.23 14.90
CA SER A 67 -12.33 0.41 13.77
C SER A 67 -13.23 0.60 12.55
N PHE A 68 -14.01 -0.43 12.18
CA PHE A 68 -14.89 -0.32 11.02
C PHE A 68 -16.04 0.65 11.25
N GLU A 69 -16.64 0.62 12.43
CA GLU A 69 -17.72 1.54 12.81
C GLU A 69 -17.23 2.99 12.81
N ASN A 70 -16.06 3.25 13.40
CA ASN A 70 -15.43 4.56 13.39
C ASN A 70 -15.14 5.06 11.98
N ILE A 71 -14.55 4.21 11.12
CA ILE A 71 -14.23 4.55 9.74
C ILE A 71 -15.49 4.83 8.92
N VAL A 72 -16.56 4.07 9.15
CA VAL A 72 -17.86 4.33 8.49
C VAL A 72 -18.44 5.67 8.93
N ALA A 73 -18.32 6.01 10.20
CA ALA A 73 -18.88 7.24 10.75
C ALA A 73 -18.08 8.49 10.35
N THR A 74 -16.75 8.41 10.34
CA THR A 74 -15.88 9.59 10.18
C THR A 74 -15.24 9.70 8.80
N GLY A 75 -15.12 8.59 8.07
CA GLY A 75 -14.49 8.56 6.75
C GLY A 75 -12.96 8.68 6.78
N GLU A 76 -12.33 8.65 7.95
CA GLU A 76 -10.89 8.89 8.11
C GLU A 76 -10.23 7.81 8.98
N PHE A 77 -8.99 7.44 8.65
CA PHE A 77 -8.17 6.52 9.45
C PHE A 77 -6.70 6.62 9.06
N VAL A 78 -5.83 6.01 9.88
CA VAL A 78 -4.40 5.94 9.59
C VAL A 78 -3.95 4.49 9.63
N VAL A 79 -3.12 4.11 8.65
CA VAL A 79 -2.43 2.82 8.60
C VAL A 79 -1.00 3.02 9.04
N ASN A 80 -0.67 2.52 10.22
CA ASN A 80 0.66 2.60 10.81
C ASN A 80 1.36 1.25 10.63
N CYS A 81 2.59 1.24 10.14
CA CYS A 81 3.41 0.03 9.97
C CYS A 81 4.48 0.00 11.07
N PRO A 82 4.27 -0.71 12.18
CA PRO A 82 5.19 -0.73 13.30
C PRO A 82 6.47 -1.49 12.97
N SER A 83 7.59 -1.10 13.60
CA SER A 83 8.79 -1.92 13.64
C SER A 83 8.55 -3.22 14.42
N ALA A 84 9.26 -4.29 14.06
CA ALA A 84 9.20 -5.57 14.75
C ALA A 84 9.64 -5.51 16.23
N ASP A 85 10.27 -4.42 16.66
CA ASP A 85 10.65 -4.18 18.06
C ASP A 85 9.45 -3.86 18.95
N TYR A 86 8.30 -3.52 18.35
CA TYR A 86 7.04 -3.22 19.01
C TYR A 86 5.96 -4.29 18.80
N LEU A 87 6.37 -5.52 18.45
CA LEU A 87 5.40 -6.61 18.21
C LEU A 87 4.52 -6.92 19.41
N ASP A 88 5.07 -6.92 20.62
CA ASP A 88 4.30 -7.19 21.83
C ASP A 88 3.25 -6.09 22.06
N ASP A 89 3.62 -4.84 21.91
CA ASP A 89 2.70 -3.70 22.01
C ASP A 89 1.60 -3.77 20.96
N MET A 90 1.96 -4.09 19.72
CA MET A 90 0.99 -4.28 18.66
C MET A 90 0.02 -5.42 18.99
N MET A 91 0.50 -6.51 19.57
CA MET A 91 -0.36 -7.63 19.98
C MET A 91 -1.25 -7.27 21.19
N ASP A 92 -0.84 -6.33 22.03
CA ASP A 92 -1.69 -5.81 23.09
C ASP A 92 -2.87 -5.00 22.52
N THR A 93 -2.73 -4.30 21.40
CA THR A 93 -3.87 -3.67 20.73
C THR A 93 -4.85 -4.67 20.09
N ALA A 94 -4.47 -5.95 19.95
CA ALA A 94 -5.35 -7.02 19.45
C ALA A 94 -6.31 -7.57 20.50
N ARG A 95 -6.18 -7.19 21.76
CA ARG A 95 -7.07 -7.66 22.84
C ARG A 95 -8.48 -7.11 22.65
N PHE A 96 -9.46 -7.83 23.20
CA PHE A 96 -10.85 -7.35 23.20
C PHE A 96 -11.04 -6.29 24.30
N TRP A 97 -10.68 -5.08 23.98
CA TRP A 97 -10.89 -3.93 24.86
C TRP A 97 -12.36 -3.49 24.85
N PRO A 98 -12.88 -2.98 25.98
CA PRO A 98 -14.22 -2.37 25.99
C PRO A 98 -14.30 -1.16 25.05
N GLU A 99 -15.50 -0.85 24.57
CA GLU A 99 -15.76 0.34 23.78
C GLU A 99 -15.28 1.61 24.51
N GLY A 100 -14.62 2.49 23.76
CA GLY A 100 -14.12 3.77 24.26
C GLY A 100 -12.79 3.71 25.01
N VAL A 101 -12.19 2.53 25.16
CA VAL A 101 -10.81 2.39 25.63
C VAL A 101 -9.87 2.67 24.48
N ASN A 102 -8.89 3.54 24.70
CA ASN A 102 -7.79 3.76 23.77
C ASN A 102 -6.70 2.71 24.02
N GLU A 103 -6.57 1.75 23.13
CA GLU A 103 -5.63 0.64 23.27
C GLU A 103 -4.17 1.10 23.37
N LEU A 104 -3.82 2.22 22.74
CA LEU A 104 -2.45 2.76 22.73
C LEU A 104 -1.97 3.19 24.13
N GLU A 105 -2.87 3.56 25.04
CA GLU A 105 -2.52 3.93 26.42
C GLU A 105 -1.95 2.76 27.24
N HIS A 106 -2.11 1.53 26.76
CA HIS A 106 -1.61 0.31 27.37
C HIS A 106 -0.35 -0.24 26.68
N THR A 107 0.28 0.56 25.83
CA THR A 107 1.44 0.19 25.03
C THR A 107 2.56 1.23 25.17
N ARG A 108 3.72 0.96 24.57
CA ARG A 108 4.81 1.94 24.45
C ARG A 108 4.65 2.90 23.28
N PHE A 109 3.56 2.79 22.52
CA PHE A 109 3.30 3.65 21.37
C PHE A 109 2.97 5.08 21.78
N THR A 110 3.54 6.03 21.05
CA THR A 110 3.31 7.46 21.22
C THR A 110 2.44 7.99 20.09
N MET A 111 1.31 8.55 20.44
CA MET A 111 0.43 9.22 19.47
C MET A 111 1.00 10.56 19.05
N ILE A 112 1.02 10.81 17.74
CA ILE A 112 1.38 12.10 17.15
C ILE A 112 0.26 12.59 16.23
N PRO A 113 0.07 13.91 16.09
CA PRO A 113 -0.92 14.45 15.15
C PRO A 113 -0.62 14.00 13.71
N SER A 114 -1.65 13.57 13.00
CA SER A 114 -1.59 13.32 11.56
C SER A 114 -1.58 14.63 10.78
N LEU A 115 -1.09 14.61 9.54
CA LEU A 115 -0.96 15.79 8.68
C LEU A 115 -2.25 16.15 7.94
N LYS A 116 -3.05 15.15 7.57
CA LYS A 116 -4.22 15.29 6.67
C LYS A 116 -5.53 14.80 7.26
N VAL A 117 -5.49 13.92 8.25
CA VAL A 117 -6.68 13.30 8.85
C VAL A 117 -6.68 13.51 10.38
N LYS A 118 -7.83 13.31 11.02
CA LYS A 118 -7.98 13.52 12.47
C LYS A 118 -7.43 12.38 13.33
N PRO A 119 -7.64 11.09 12.96
CA PRO A 119 -7.07 9.99 13.75
C PRO A 119 -5.55 10.13 13.86
N PRO A 120 -4.95 9.84 15.04
CA PRO A 120 -3.53 10.04 15.25
C PRO A 120 -2.69 9.02 14.51
N SER A 121 -1.48 9.45 14.15
CA SER A 121 -0.38 8.59 13.73
C SER A 121 0.40 8.06 14.95
N ILE A 122 1.22 7.02 14.75
CA ILE A 122 2.05 6.41 15.80
C ILE A 122 3.52 6.68 15.49
N ALA A 123 4.22 7.33 16.43
CA ALA A 123 5.60 7.78 16.24
C ALA A 123 6.60 6.65 15.99
N GLU A 124 6.40 5.48 16.58
CA GLU A 124 7.29 4.31 16.48
C GLU A 124 7.06 3.48 15.22
N CYS A 125 6.26 3.99 14.29
CA CYS A 125 6.00 3.34 13.01
C CYS A 125 6.81 4.00 11.90
N PRO A 126 7.84 3.33 11.33
CA PRO A 126 8.74 3.92 10.35
C PRO A 126 8.07 4.34 9.03
N GLN A 127 6.87 3.83 8.77
CA GLN A 127 6.05 4.31 7.66
C GLN A 127 4.57 4.32 8.02
N ILE A 128 3.87 5.34 7.55
CA ILE A 128 2.48 5.63 7.89
C ILE A 128 1.76 6.07 6.62
N ALA A 129 0.51 5.65 6.45
CA ALA A 129 -0.38 6.16 5.42
C ALA A 129 -1.64 6.75 6.05
N GLU A 130 -1.89 8.03 5.78
CA GLU A 130 -3.10 8.73 6.20
C GLU A 130 -4.15 8.59 5.11
N CYS A 131 -5.36 8.18 5.47
CA CYS A 131 -6.35 7.70 4.53
C CYS A 131 -7.72 8.33 4.73
N THR A 132 -8.40 8.58 3.60
CA THR A 132 -9.82 8.90 3.55
C THR A 132 -10.58 7.82 2.79
N VAL A 133 -11.82 7.56 3.21
CA VAL A 133 -12.69 6.56 2.58
C VAL A 133 -13.11 7.02 1.19
N ASP A 134 -12.87 6.19 0.17
CA ASP A 134 -13.45 6.33 -1.16
C ASP A 134 -14.74 5.51 -1.29
N GLN A 135 -14.69 4.22 -0.92
CA GLN A 135 -15.83 3.32 -0.99
C GLN A 135 -15.88 2.34 0.17
N ILE A 136 -17.09 1.98 0.58
CA ILE A 136 -17.33 0.92 1.54
C ILE A 136 -18.19 -0.15 0.89
N ILE A 137 -17.70 -1.38 0.89
CA ILE A 137 -18.44 -2.54 0.39
C ILE A 137 -18.77 -3.43 1.60
N ARG A 138 -20.05 -3.58 1.90
CA ARG A 138 -20.53 -4.48 2.95
C ARG A 138 -20.90 -5.81 2.34
N LEU A 139 -20.27 -6.88 2.80
CA LEU A 139 -20.62 -8.25 2.40
C LEU A 139 -21.66 -8.79 3.39
N ASP A 140 -22.73 -9.40 2.87
CA ASP A 140 -23.79 -9.94 3.73
C ASP A 140 -23.24 -10.97 4.71
N LYS A 141 -23.52 -10.78 6.01
CA LYS A 141 -23.11 -11.65 7.13
C LYS A 141 -21.61 -11.97 7.21
N SER A 142 -20.77 -11.03 6.74
CA SER A 142 -19.34 -11.24 6.61
C SER A 142 -18.57 -9.96 6.90
N SER A 143 -17.44 -9.78 6.21
CA SER A 143 -16.53 -8.65 6.36
C SER A 143 -17.02 -7.41 5.61
N GLY A 144 -16.55 -6.24 6.03
CA GLY A 144 -16.60 -5.01 5.25
C GLY A 144 -15.29 -4.82 4.51
N ILE A 145 -15.35 -4.23 3.32
CA ILE A 145 -14.18 -3.81 2.56
C ILE A 145 -14.20 -2.29 2.46
N VAL A 146 -13.10 -1.66 2.82
CA VAL A 146 -12.88 -0.22 2.64
C VAL A 146 -11.87 -0.05 1.52
N ILE A 147 -12.24 0.71 0.49
CA ILE A 147 -11.33 1.26 -0.50
C ILE A 147 -11.06 2.69 -0.06
N ALA A 148 -9.79 3.04 0.12
CA ALA A 148 -9.40 4.33 0.67
C ALA A 148 -8.37 5.03 -0.20
N ASN A 149 -8.48 6.35 -0.32
CA ASN A 149 -7.46 7.21 -0.88
C ASN A 149 -6.32 7.37 0.12
N ILE A 150 -5.09 7.39 -0.34
CA ILE A 150 -3.92 7.73 0.46
C ILE A 150 -3.69 9.23 0.32
N GLU A 151 -3.95 9.98 1.38
CA GLU A 151 -3.83 11.44 1.40
C GLU A 151 -2.40 11.90 1.73
N ALA A 152 -1.68 11.11 2.53
CA ALA A 152 -0.28 11.35 2.85
C ALA A 152 0.44 10.03 3.14
N ILE A 153 1.72 9.98 2.77
CA ILE A 153 2.67 8.98 3.23
C ILE A 153 3.70 9.70 4.10
N VAL A 154 3.85 9.25 5.32
CA VAL A 154 4.80 9.78 6.29
C VAL A 154 5.82 8.69 6.62
N MET A 155 7.07 9.04 6.70
CA MET A 155 8.18 8.13 7.01
C MET A 155 9.12 8.77 8.01
N ASP A 156 9.87 7.94 8.73
CA ASP A 156 10.97 8.43 9.56
C ASP A 156 11.97 9.22 8.72
N GLU A 157 12.57 10.24 9.35
CA GLU A 157 13.53 11.11 8.70
C GLU A 157 14.72 10.30 8.12
N GLY A 158 15.08 10.60 6.88
CA GLY A 158 16.16 9.93 6.17
C GLY A 158 15.75 8.65 5.41
N LEU A 159 14.68 7.96 5.79
CA LEU A 159 14.29 6.70 5.12
C LEU A 159 14.00 6.88 3.63
N LYS A 160 13.39 7.99 3.23
CA LYS A 160 13.08 8.26 1.82
C LYS A 160 14.33 8.39 0.94
N ASP A 161 15.44 8.86 1.53
CA ASP A 161 16.69 9.14 0.83
C ASP A 161 17.64 7.91 0.78
N MET A 162 17.32 6.85 1.50
CA MET A 162 18.04 5.58 1.48
C MET A 162 17.73 4.78 0.22
N ASP A 163 18.71 4.05 -0.30
CA ASP A 163 18.48 3.01 -1.27
C ASP A 163 17.49 1.96 -0.74
N ARG A 164 16.73 1.33 -1.65
CA ARG A 164 15.71 0.36 -1.25
C ARG A 164 16.29 -0.81 -0.45
N ALA A 165 17.49 -1.29 -0.82
CA ALA A 165 18.17 -2.40 -0.14
C ALA A 165 18.52 -2.04 1.31
N GLU A 166 18.89 -0.79 1.57
CA GLU A 166 19.19 -0.28 2.93
C GLU A 166 17.92 0.06 3.71
N ARG A 167 16.93 0.66 3.03
CA ARG A 167 15.68 1.10 3.66
C ARG A 167 14.82 -0.06 4.17
N ILE A 168 14.75 -1.18 3.43
CA ILE A 168 13.91 -2.33 3.83
C ILE A 168 14.35 -2.87 5.21
N PRO A 169 15.62 -3.20 5.48
CA PRO A 169 16.04 -3.65 6.81
C PRO A 169 15.95 -2.53 7.86
N ALA A 170 16.22 -1.27 7.50
CA ALA A 170 16.12 -0.14 8.43
C ALA A 170 14.72 0.04 9.02
N MET A 171 13.67 -0.23 8.25
CA MET A 171 12.29 -0.20 8.75
C MET A 171 11.95 -1.37 9.67
N ASN A 172 12.69 -2.48 9.62
CA ASN A 172 12.47 -3.67 10.44
C ASN A 172 11.00 -4.10 10.54
N LEU A 173 10.30 -4.15 9.39
CA LEU A 173 8.87 -4.47 9.37
C LEU A 173 8.63 -5.95 9.63
N PRO A 174 7.67 -6.34 10.50
CA PRO A 174 7.34 -7.73 10.73
C PRO A 174 6.47 -8.29 9.61
N ILE A 175 6.66 -9.57 9.31
CA ILE A 175 5.78 -10.35 8.44
C ILE A 175 4.98 -11.34 9.27
N GLY A 176 3.67 -11.21 9.26
CA GLY A 176 2.76 -12.15 9.91
C GLY A 176 2.64 -13.44 9.13
N LEU A 177 2.74 -14.56 9.81
CA LEU A 177 2.65 -15.92 9.27
C LEU A 177 1.42 -16.68 9.78
N GLY A 178 0.51 -15.99 10.45
CA GLY A 178 -0.72 -16.57 11.00
C GLY A 178 -0.72 -16.67 12.51
N ASP A 179 -1.86 -17.08 13.04
CA ASP A 179 -2.06 -17.28 14.47
C ASP A 179 -2.37 -18.74 14.76
N GLN A 180 -2.04 -19.15 15.95
CA GLN A 180 -2.49 -20.41 16.55
C GLN A 180 -3.41 -20.10 17.72
N ASN A 181 -4.71 -20.34 17.58
CA ASN A 181 -5.73 -20.21 18.62
C ASN A 181 -5.84 -18.85 19.35
N ARG A 182 -5.69 -17.74 18.68
CA ARG A 182 -5.77 -16.36 19.21
C ARG A 182 -4.80 -16.00 20.35
N ARG A 183 -3.89 -16.88 20.66
CA ARG A 183 -2.95 -16.73 21.78
C ARG A 183 -1.49 -16.71 21.34
N TYR A 184 -1.19 -17.39 20.25
CA TYR A 184 0.16 -17.52 19.70
C TYR A 184 0.14 -17.08 18.24
N TYR A 185 1.07 -16.21 17.91
CA TYR A 185 1.21 -15.65 16.58
C TYR A 185 2.59 -15.98 16.04
N TYR A 186 2.64 -16.37 14.78
CA TYR A 186 3.88 -16.61 14.07
C TYR A 186 4.23 -15.39 13.25
N HIS A 187 5.48 -14.94 13.32
CA HIS A 187 5.99 -13.86 12.51
C HIS A 187 7.44 -14.12 12.11
N ALA A 188 7.87 -13.48 11.02
CA ALA A 188 9.26 -13.36 10.62
C ALA A 188 9.69 -11.90 10.72
N LYS A 189 10.95 -11.70 11.08
CA LYS A 189 11.63 -10.39 11.00
C LYS A 189 12.41 -10.32 9.69
N LEU A 190 12.43 -9.15 9.07
CA LEU A 190 13.28 -8.88 7.93
C LEU A 190 14.66 -8.46 8.45
N HIS A 191 15.67 -9.30 8.22
CA HIS A 191 17.07 -9.01 8.49
C HIS A 191 17.83 -8.84 7.19
N ASP A 192 18.91 -8.07 7.18
CA ASP A 192 19.74 -7.79 6.00
C ASP A 192 20.13 -9.06 5.27
N GLU A 193 20.53 -10.09 6.00
CA GLU A 193 20.94 -11.40 5.46
C GLU A 193 19.79 -12.18 4.74
N ASN A 194 18.54 -11.79 4.99
CA ASN A 194 17.36 -12.43 4.42
C ASN A 194 16.76 -11.62 3.26
N ILE A 195 17.31 -10.45 2.97
CA ILE A 195 16.84 -9.58 1.90
C ILE A 195 17.76 -9.78 0.70
N VAL A 196 17.20 -10.37 -0.34
CA VAL A 196 17.93 -10.69 -1.58
C VAL A 196 17.43 -9.83 -2.72
N MET A 197 18.32 -9.05 -3.30
CA MET A 197 18.06 -8.39 -4.58
C MET A 197 18.24 -9.40 -5.69
N HIS A 198 17.20 -9.62 -6.49
CA HIS A 198 17.23 -10.54 -7.62
C HIS A 198 17.17 -9.76 -8.91
N GLU A 199 18.24 -9.86 -9.72
CA GLU A 199 18.29 -9.28 -11.04
C GLU A 199 17.61 -10.24 -12.04
N LEU A 200 16.63 -9.75 -12.77
CA LEU A 200 15.97 -10.51 -13.81
C LEU A 200 16.74 -10.35 -15.13
N ALA A 201 17.17 -11.45 -15.70
CA ALA A 201 17.74 -11.46 -17.04
C ALA A 201 16.68 -11.02 -18.08
N GLU A 202 17.12 -10.29 -19.10
CA GLU A 202 16.24 -9.97 -20.21
C GLU A 202 15.70 -11.24 -20.89
N PRO A 203 14.42 -11.27 -21.29
CA PRO A 203 13.88 -12.41 -22.02
C PRO A 203 14.59 -12.58 -23.35
N PRO A 204 14.81 -13.84 -23.82
CA PRO A 204 15.40 -14.10 -25.12
C PRO A 204 14.68 -13.33 -26.24
N GLY A 205 15.42 -12.48 -26.96
CA GLY A 205 14.88 -11.62 -28.03
C GLY A 205 14.41 -10.24 -27.59
N GLY A 206 14.77 -9.83 -26.37
CA GLY A 206 14.44 -8.52 -25.79
C GLY A 206 12.99 -8.39 -25.35
N GLN A 207 12.67 -7.31 -24.64
CA GLN A 207 11.29 -6.99 -24.27
C GLN A 207 10.52 -6.52 -25.52
N LYS A 208 9.68 -7.40 -26.07
CA LYS A 208 8.78 -7.01 -27.15
C LYS A 208 7.51 -6.41 -26.56
N GLY A 209 7.46 -5.09 -26.49
CA GLY A 209 6.20 -4.38 -26.24
C GLY A 209 5.19 -4.66 -27.34
N GLY A 210 3.92 -4.84 -26.97
CA GLY A 210 2.84 -4.88 -27.95
C GLY A 210 2.84 -3.60 -28.81
N LYS A 211 2.36 -3.71 -30.05
CA LYS A 211 2.18 -2.52 -30.91
C LYS A 211 1.32 -1.49 -30.19
N ILE A 212 1.87 -0.30 -29.96
CA ILE A 212 1.12 0.82 -29.42
C ILE A 212 0.31 1.37 -30.59
N LYS A 213 -1.01 1.37 -30.44
CA LYS A 213 -1.89 1.99 -31.43
C LYS A 213 -2.04 3.46 -31.02
N MET A 214 -1.35 4.32 -31.73
CA MET A 214 -1.53 5.77 -31.62
C MET A 214 -2.80 6.18 -32.37
N THR A 215 -3.64 7.00 -31.75
CA THR A 215 -4.92 7.46 -32.30
C THR A 215 -4.83 8.86 -32.92
N MET A 216 -3.72 9.57 -32.68
CA MET A 216 -3.42 10.86 -33.25
C MET A 216 -1.94 10.96 -33.64
N PRO A 217 -1.52 12.00 -34.39
CA PRO A 217 -0.11 12.22 -34.74
C PRO A 217 0.76 12.46 -33.50
N TRP A 218 2.02 12.02 -33.58
CA TRP A 218 3.05 12.24 -32.58
C TRP A 218 4.30 12.80 -33.24
N THR A 219 5.00 13.72 -32.55
CA THR A 219 6.33 14.12 -33.00
C THR A 219 7.33 12.99 -32.77
N ASP A 220 8.43 12.98 -33.57
CA ASP A 220 9.50 11.99 -33.40
C ASP A 220 10.10 12.03 -32.00
N GLU A 221 10.23 13.23 -31.44
CA GLU A 221 10.74 13.46 -30.10
C GLU A 221 9.84 12.87 -28.99
N ALA A 222 8.52 13.07 -29.09
CA ALA A 222 7.56 12.48 -28.19
C ALA A 222 7.52 10.93 -28.32
N THR A 223 7.61 10.43 -29.55
CA THR A 223 7.70 8.99 -29.81
C THR A 223 8.97 8.40 -29.21
N GLY A 224 10.12 9.07 -29.36
CA GLY A 224 11.38 8.68 -28.71
C GLY A 224 11.26 8.63 -27.19
N GLY A 225 10.74 9.67 -26.58
CA GLY A 225 10.50 9.73 -25.13
C GLY A 225 9.56 8.63 -24.61
N LEU A 226 8.54 8.26 -25.40
CA LEU A 226 7.68 7.12 -25.07
C LEU A 226 8.46 5.79 -25.09
N MET A 227 9.46 5.65 -25.95
CA MET A 227 10.29 4.42 -25.99
C MET A 227 11.27 4.34 -24.82
N ASP A 228 11.57 5.42 -24.14
CA ASP A 228 12.36 5.43 -22.91
C ASP A 228 11.54 4.96 -21.67
N ILE A 229 10.23 4.87 -21.81
CA ILE A 229 9.33 4.38 -20.75
C ILE A 229 9.32 2.83 -20.75
N PRO A 230 9.26 2.19 -19.57
CA PRO A 230 9.14 0.74 -19.48
C PRO A 230 8.02 0.19 -20.35
N VAL A 231 8.31 -0.87 -21.08
CA VAL A 231 7.41 -1.48 -22.09
C VAL A 231 6.00 -1.72 -21.58
N ALA A 232 5.88 -2.17 -20.34
CA ALA A 232 4.58 -2.46 -19.72
C ALA A 232 3.69 -1.21 -19.55
N LEU A 233 4.27 -0.03 -19.43
CA LEU A 233 3.56 1.23 -19.19
C LEU A 233 3.29 2.02 -20.47
N ARG A 234 4.03 1.76 -21.55
CA ARG A 234 3.98 2.56 -22.79
C ARG A 234 2.57 2.73 -23.35
N LYS A 235 1.78 1.64 -23.37
CA LYS A 235 0.42 1.69 -23.92
C LYS A 235 -0.48 2.61 -23.10
N MET A 236 -0.38 2.53 -21.78
CA MET A 236 -1.17 3.37 -20.87
C MET A 236 -0.75 4.83 -20.99
N VAL A 237 0.56 5.10 -20.91
CA VAL A 237 1.11 6.44 -21.02
C VAL A 237 0.78 7.08 -22.37
N ALA A 238 0.84 6.32 -23.47
CA ALA A 238 0.45 6.81 -24.77
C ALA A 238 -1.02 7.29 -24.79
N GLY A 239 -1.95 6.50 -24.23
CA GLY A 239 -3.36 6.90 -24.13
C GLY A 239 -3.56 8.16 -23.29
N GLN A 240 -2.89 8.25 -22.16
CA GLN A 240 -2.98 9.44 -21.28
C GLN A 240 -2.39 10.70 -21.94
N LEU A 241 -1.29 10.57 -22.69
CA LEU A 241 -0.71 11.68 -23.44
C LEU A 241 -1.62 12.17 -24.57
N GLU A 242 -2.26 11.28 -25.29
CA GLU A 242 -3.25 11.62 -26.31
C GLU A 242 -4.45 12.35 -25.69
N GLU A 243 -4.98 11.86 -24.57
CA GLU A 243 -6.04 12.55 -23.83
C GLU A 243 -5.61 13.93 -23.32
N HIS A 244 -4.38 14.05 -22.81
CA HIS A 244 -3.83 15.32 -22.35
C HIS A 244 -3.70 16.31 -23.51
N ALA A 245 -3.15 15.89 -24.65
CA ALA A 245 -3.03 16.71 -25.85
C ALA A 245 -4.40 17.20 -26.35
N VAL A 246 -5.41 16.32 -26.40
CA VAL A 246 -6.79 16.69 -26.77
C VAL A 246 -7.38 17.72 -25.80
N LYS A 247 -7.20 17.55 -24.49
CA LYS A 247 -7.64 18.52 -23.46
C LYS A 247 -7.02 19.89 -23.65
N LYS A 248 -5.77 19.95 -24.16
CA LYS A 248 -5.06 21.19 -24.49
C LYS A 248 -5.43 21.76 -25.87
N GLY A 249 -6.30 21.11 -26.64
CA GLY A 249 -6.70 21.51 -27.98
C GLY A 249 -5.63 21.25 -29.03
N ALA A 250 -4.70 20.34 -28.79
CA ALA A 250 -3.63 19.99 -29.71
C ALA A 250 -4.04 18.81 -30.63
N ASP A 251 -3.61 18.88 -31.90
CA ASP A 251 -3.82 17.82 -32.90
C ASP A 251 -2.65 16.83 -32.96
N THR A 252 -1.60 17.07 -32.21
CA THR A 252 -0.35 16.29 -32.24
C THR A 252 0.24 16.19 -30.84
N VAL A 253 0.65 15.02 -30.42
CA VAL A 253 1.38 14.83 -29.16
C VAL A 253 2.83 15.27 -29.34
N THR A 254 3.31 16.13 -28.45
CA THR A 254 4.67 16.68 -28.45
C THR A 254 5.42 16.31 -27.17
N ALA A 255 6.75 16.47 -27.16
CA ALA A 255 7.56 16.28 -25.96
C ALA A 255 7.14 17.21 -24.81
N GLN A 256 6.61 18.42 -25.14
CA GLN A 256 6.08 19.34 -24.14
C GLN A 256 4.90 18.74 -23.36
N HIS A 257 4.00 18.02 -24.01
CA HIS A 257 2.89 17.34 -23.34
C HIS A 257 3.39 16.25 -22.37
N MET A 258 4.53 15.59 -22.68
CA MET A 258 5.15 14.64 -21.77
C MET A 258 5.67 15.33 -20.50
N VAL A 259 6.31 16.48 -20.66
CA VAL A 259 6.81 17.29 -19.52
C VAL A 259 5.65 17.76 -18.65
N GLU A 260 4.62 18.35 -19.26
CA GLU A 260 3.44 18.84 -18.54
C GLU A 260 2.72 17.73 -17.78
N MET A 261 2.57 16.57 -18.40
CA MET A 261 1.97 15.41 -17.75
C MET A 261 2.86 14.89 -16.62
N ALA A 262 4.17 14.84 -16.81
CA ALA A 262 5.09 14.43 -15.75
C ALA A 262 5.01 15.37 -14.53
N GLU A 263 4.97 16.68 -14.76
CA GLU A 263 4.77 17.68 -13.70
C GLU A 263 3.42 17.51 -12.99
N GLU A 264 2.34 17.29 -13.76
CA GLU A 264 1.00 17.08 -13.20
C GLU A 264 0.93 15.86 -12.30
N TYR A 265 1.63 14.78 -12.67
CA TYR A 265 1.69 13.53 -11.89
C TYR A 265 2.81 13.52 -10.83
N GLY A 266 3.57 14.61 -10.70
CA GLY A 266 4.70 14.70 -9.76
C GLY A 266 5.85 13.74 -10.10
N ILE A 267 6.00 13.41 -11.39
CA ILE A 267 7.09 12.56 -11.89
C ILE A 267 8.30 13.45 -12.15
N ASP A 268 9.26 13.41 -11.24
CA ASP A 268 10.51 14.13 -11.37
C ASP A 268 11.59 13.35 -12.16
N ALA A 269 12.71 14.01 -12.42
CA ALA A 269 13.83 13.41 -13.14
C ALA A 269 14.45 12.22 -12.40
N GLU A 270 14.37 12.19 -11.07
CA GLU A 270 14.88 11.10 -10.25
C GLU A 270 13.99 9.86 -10.39
N LEU A 271 12.68 10.04 -10.33
CA LEU A 271 11.72 8.95 -10.55
C LEU A 271 11.87 8.38 -11.97
N MET A 272 12.03 9.27 -12.98
CA MET A 272 12.29 8.84 -14.37
C MET A 272 13.61 8.08 -14.51
N ALA A 273 14.66 8.46 -13.79
CA ALA A 273 15.95 7.77 -13.82
C ALA A 273 15.85 6.32 -13.29
N ARG A 274 14.97 6.05 -12.31
CA ARG A 274 14.72 4.71 -11.76
C ARG A 274 14.09 3.74 -12.78
N PHE A 275 13.51 4.25 -13.85
CA PHE A 275 12.92 3.44 -14.92
C PHE A 275 13.81 3.30 -16.17
N LYS A 276 14.98 3.95 -16.18
CA LYS A 276 15.89 3.96 -17.33
C LYS A 276 16.97 2.88 -17.29
N THR A 277 16.83 1.89 -16.41
CA THR A 277 17.77 0.73 -16.34
C THR A 277 17.27 -0.45 -17.13
#